data_3e51064aa934a5951c889c2dd2c8c4ed
#
_entry.id   3e51064aa934a5951c889c2dd2c8c4ed
#
_cell.length_a   1.000
_cell.length_b   1.000
_cell.length_c   1.000
_cell.angle_alpha   90.00
_cell.angle_beta   90.00
_cell.angle_gamma   90.00
#
_symmetry.space_group_name_H-M   'P 1'
#
loop_
_entity.id
_entity.type
_entity.pdbx_description
1 polymer ?
#
loop_
_entity_poly.entity_id
_entity_poly.type
_entity_poly.pdbx_seq_one_letter_code
_entity_poly.pdbx_strand_id
1 'polypeptide(L)'
;MKHSLICALGLAMALASGVSSAQAPAQVGSQVPGYFRLAVGDFEVTALFDGYNDLSPKLLKGLTQSQIRALLARRSIETPGVQTAFNAFLINTGKQLILVDTGAGQCIGATAGMLSDNMKAAGYEPSQVDTILLTHLHLDHVCGLVDGQQKPVFANATVYAAKAEADYWLDPQALAKAPEGAKPYFKIA
;
A
#
# COMPACT_ATOMS: atom_id res chain seq x y z
N MET A 1 59.30 -55.01 -54.37
CA MET A 1 58.41 -53.80 -54.42
C MET A 1 57.39 -53.96 -53.29
N LYS A 2 57.55 -53.17 -52.20
CA LYS A 2 56.71 -53.24 -51.00
C LYS A 2 55.91 -51.91 -50.90
N HIS A 3 54.60 -51.99 -51.02
CA HIS A 3 53.73 -50.82 -50.84
C HIS A 3 53.23 -50.80 -49.36
N SER A 4 53.69 -49.77 -48.67
CA SER A 4 53.20 -49.48 -47.30
C SER A 4 51.92 -48.67 -47.38
N LEU A 5 50.84 -49.21 -46.81
CA LEU A 5 49.55 -48.55 -46.63
C LEU A 5 49.58 -47.84 -45.28
N ILE A 6 49.49 -46.49 -45.30
CA ILE A 6 49.37 -45.67 -44.07
C ILE A 6 47.89 -45.44 -43.87
N CYS A 7 47.31 -46.07 -42.82
CA CYS A 7 45.97 -45.75 -42.34
C CYS A 7 46.02 -44.50 -41.45
N ALA A 8 45.41 -43.42 -41.90
CA ALA A 8 45.20 -42.23 -41.09
C ALA A 8 43.91 -42.41 -40.26
N LEU A 9 44.06 -42.57 -38.95
CA LEU A 9 42.95 -42.59 -38.00
C LEU A 9 42.56 -41.18 -37.65
N GLY A 10 41.46 -40.66 -38.23
CA GLY A 10 40.89 -39.38 -37.89
C GLY A 10 40.07 -39.44 -36.59
N LEU A 11 40.58 -38.84 -35.51
CA LEU A 11 39.88 -38.71 -34.23
C LEU A 11 38.89 -37.55 -34.31
N ALA A 12 37.63 -37.83 -34.54
CA ALA A 12 36.56 -36.82 -34.47
C ALA A 12 36.23 -36.51 -33.00
N MET A 13 36.75 -35.40 -32.48
CA MET A 13 36.33 -34.85 -31.18
C MET A 13 34.94 -34.17 -31.31
N ALA A 14 33.89 -34.85 -30.89
CA ALA A 14 32.57 -34.26 -30.74
C ALA A 14 32.58 -33.35 -29.51
N LEU A 15 32.64 -32.04 -29.73
CA LEU A 15 32.37 -31.04 -28.70
C LEU A 15 30.89 -31.04 -28.34
N ALA A 16 30.52 -31.83 -27.32
CA ALA A 16 29.23 -31.72 -26.71
C ALA A 16 29.13 -30.40 -25.95
N SER A 17 28.63 -29.36 -26.62
CA SER A 17 28.23 -28.09 -25.97
C SER A 17 27.01 -28.38 -25.07
N GLY A 18 27.27 -28.71 -23.81
CA GLY A 18 26.22 -28.82 -22.81
C GLY A 18 25.54 -27.48 -22.66
N VAL A 19 24.32 -27.32 -23.19
CA VAL A 19 23.46 -26.20 -22.91
C VAL A 19 23.08 -26.28 -21.42
N SER A 20 23.82 -25.56 -20.58
CA SER A 20 23.43 -25.39 -19.18
C SER A 20 22.12 -24.62 -19.14
N SER A 21 20.99 -25.29 -19.04
CA SER A 21 19.71 -24.65 -18.76
C SER A 21 19.74 -24.17 -17.31
N ALA A 22 19.85 -22.85 -17.12
CA ALA A 22 19.70 -22.28 -15.80
C ALA A 22 18.28 -22.57 -15.31
N GLN A 23 18.17 -23.37 -14.26
CA GLN A 23 16.89 -23.62 -13.61
C GLN A 23 16.41 -22.33 -12.94
N ALA A 24 15.18 -21.92 -13.21
CA ALA A 24 14.59 -20.75 -12.56
C ALA A 24 14.56 -20.97 -11.02
N PRO A 25 14.90 -19.95 -10.22
CA PRO A 25 14.80 -20.06 -8.78
C PRO A 25 13.34 -20.26 -8.34
N ALA A 26 13.14 -20.82 -7.16
CA ALA A 26 11.82 -20.95 -6.57
C ALA A 26 11.19 -19.54 -6.36
N GLN A 27 9.86 -19.47 -6.51
CA GLN A 27 9.12 -18.24 -6.21
C GLN A 27 9.25 -17.90 -4.72
N VAL A 28 9.51 -16.64 -4.38
CA VAL A 28 9.68 -16.17 -3.00
C VAL A 28 8.35 -16.29 -2.22
N GLY A 29 7.21 -16.01 -2.87
CA GLY A 29 5.88 -16.19 -2.29
C GLY A 29 5.50 -15.20 -1.19
N SER A 30 6.39 -14.27 -0.83
CA SER A 30 6.13 -13.21 0.15
C SER A 30 6.14 -11.83 -0.51
N GLN A 31 5.31 -10.93 0.01
CA GLN A 31 5.28 -9.55 -0.46
C GLN A 31 6.50 -8.79 0.06
N VAL A 32 7.08 -7.93 -0.79
CA VAL A 32 8.11 -6.98 -0.36
C VAL A 32 7.50 -5.92 0.56
N PRO A 33 8.31 -5.25 1.44
CA PRO A 33 7.82 -4.16 2.26
C PRO A 33 7.20 -3.04 1.43
N GLY A 34 6.04 -2.55 1.87
CA GLY A 34 5.25 -1.56 1.14
C GLY A 34 5.63 -0.13 1.50
N TYR A 35 6.87 0.29 1.22
CA TYR A 35 7.26 1.68 1.39
C TYR A 35 8.16 2.18 0.26
N PHE A 36 8.13 3.49 0.05
CA PHE A 36 9.01 4.18 -0.88
C PHE A 36 9.49 5.49 -0.25
N ARG A 37 10.78 5.78 -0.35
CA ARG A 37 11.42 6.93 0.30
C ARG A 37 12.03 7.87 -0.71
N LEU A 38 11.86 9.19 -0.49
CA LEU A 38 12.45 10.24 -1.30
C LEU A 38 12.83 11.44 -0.43
N ALA A 39 13.79 12.23 -0.90
CA ALA A 39 14.11 13.51 -0.32
C ALA A 39 13.28 14.62 -0.97
N VAL A 40 12.76 15.54 -0.15
CA VAL A 40 12.05 16.76 -0.59
C VAL A 40 12.71 17.93 0.13
N GLY A 41 13.65 18.59 -0.52
CA GLY A 41 14.56 19.53 0.13
C GLY A 41 15.36 18.83 1.22
N ASP A 42 15.30 19.38 2.44
CA ASP A 42 15.98 18.80 3.61
C ASP A 42 15.14 17.75 4.35
N PHE A 43 13.94 17.45 3.87
CA PHE A 43 13.05 16.47 4.48
C PHE A 43 13.16 15.11 3.81
N GLU A 44 13.07 14.06 4.60
CA GLU A 44 12.86 12.71 4.11
C GLU A 44 11.37 12.36 4.17
N VAL A 45 10.79 12.03 3.03
CA VAL A 45 9.38 11.62 2.92
C VAL A 45 9.32 10.15 2.57
N THR A 46 8.65 9.37 3.41
CA THR A 46 8.42 7.94 3.17
C THR A 46 6.93 7.70 2.96
N ALA A 47 6.55 7.30 1.74
CA ALA A 47 5.22 6.78 1.48
C ALA A 47 5.11 5.37 2.08
N LEU A 48 4.08 5.13 2.87
CA LEU A 48 3.79 3.88 3.55
C LEU A 48 2.48 3.31 3.00
N PHE A 49 2.54 2.15 2.38
CA PHE A 49 1.36 1.44 1.92
C PHE A 49 0.64 0.81 3.12
N ASP A 50 -0.64 1.12 3.29
CA ASP A 50 -1.47 0.52 4.33
C ASP A 50 -2.27 -0.68 3.80
N GLY A 51 -2.63 -0.65 2.53
CA GLY A 51 -3.45 -1.68 1.92
C GLY A 51 -4.29 -1.16 0.77
N TYR A 52 -5.35 -1.89 0.45
CA TYR A 52 -6.24 -1.52 -0.65
C TYR A 52 -7.68 -1.99 -0.39
N ASN A 53 -8.60 -1.39 -1.15
CA ASN A 53 -10.00 -1.80 -1.24
C ASN A 53 -10.45 -1.81 -2.69
N ASP A 54 -11.38 -2.68 -3.04
CA ASP A 54 -12.04 -2.70 -4.34
C ASP A 54 -13.23 -1.73 -4.33
N LEU A 55 -12.98 -0.50 -4.78
CA LEU A 55 -13.98 0.55 -4.83
C LEU A 55 -15.01 0.24 -5.93
N SER A 56 -16.30 0.20 -5.55
CA SER A 56 -17.36 -0.01 -6.54
C SER A 56 -17.41 1.12 -7.57
N PRO A 57 -17.39 0.84 -8.89
CA PRO A 57 -17.55 1.86 -9.93
C PRO A 57 -18.83 2.68 -9.81
N LYS A 58 -19.84 2.19 -9.06
CA LYS A 58 -21.09 2.91 -8.78
C LYS A 58 -20.87 4.17 -7.93
N LEU A 59 -19.76 4.24 -7.18
CA LEU A 59 -19.40 5.40 -6.38
C LEU A 59 -18.80 6.53 -7.21
N LEU A 60 -18.31 6.24 -8.41
CA LEU A 60 -17.77 7.25 -9.31
C LEU A 60 -18.90 8.14 -9.86
N LYS A 61 -18.70 9.44 -9.85
CA LYS A 61 -19.66 10.46 -10.22
C LYS A 61 -19.25 11.18 -11.52
N GLY A 62 -20.18 11.93 -12.11
CA GLY A 62 -19.91 12.81 -13.25
C GLY A 62 -20.11 12.17 -14.63
N LEU A 63 -20.23 10.85 -14.71
CA LEU A 63 -20.48 10.11 -15.96
C LEU A 63 -21.52 9.02 -15.74
N THR A 64 -22.09 8.53 -16.85
CA THR A 64 -22.96 7.33 -16.81
C THR A 64 -22.14 6.08 -16.47
N GLN A 65 -22.77 5.08 -15.89
CA GLN A 65 -22.09 3.81 -15.57
C GLN A 65 -21.50 3.11 -16.81
N SER A 66 -22.12 3.29 -17.98
CA SER A 66 -21.58 2.76 -19.24
C SER A 66 -20.28 3.47 -19.64
N GLN A 67 -20.24 4.80 -19.53
CA GLN A 67 -19.03 5.60 -19.80
C GLN A 67 -17.92 5.28 -18.81
N ILE A 68 -18.25 5.14 -17.52
CA ILE A 68 -17.29 4.74 -16.48
C ILE A 68 -16.68 3.38 -16.82
N ARG A 69 -17.48 2.37 -17.12
CA ARG A 69 -16.97 1.05 -17.52
C ARG A 69 -16.10 1.12 -18.78
N ALA A 70 -16.48 1.91 -19.77
CA ALA A 70 -15.67 2.08 -20.99
C ALA A 70 -14.30 2.71 -20.71
N LEU A 71 -14.22 3.67 -19.77
CA LEU A 71 -12.97 4.29 -19.36
C LEU A 71 -12.09 3.32 -18.54
N LEU A 72 -12.68 2.53 -17.66
CA LEU A 72 -11.97 1.51 -16.87
C LEU A 72 -11.41 0.41 -17.78
N ALA A 73 -12.19 -0.06 -18.77
CA ALA A 73 -11.75 -1.05 -19.75
C ALA A 73 -10.53 -0.57 -20.57
N ARG A 74 -10.45 0.74 -20.90
CA ARG A 74 -9.28 1.33 -21.56
C ARG A 74 -8.00 1.25 -20.71
N ARG A 75 -8.12 1.03 -19.42
CA ARG A 75 -7.03 0.82 -18.46
C ARG A 75 -6.88 -0.64 -18.07
N SER A 76 -7.52 -1.56 -18.81
CA SER A 76 -7.57 -2.99 -18.52
C SER A 76 -8.11 -3.32 -17.12
N ILE A 77 -9.01 -2.46 -16.61
CA ILE A 77 -9.72 -2.69 -15.34
C ILE A 77 -11.09 -3.26 -15.69
N GLU A 78 -11.21 -4.57 -15.66
CA GLU A 78 -12.43 -5.31 -16.02
C GLU A 78 -13.12 -5.95 -14.80
N THR A 79 -12.59 -5.72 -13.62
CA THR A 79 -13.10 -6.27 -12.36
C THR A 79 -14.34 -5.52 -11.87
N PRO A 80 -15.18 -6.13 -11.00
CA PRO A 80 -16.33 -5.47 -10.39
C PRO A 80 -15.97 -4.26 -9.53
N GLY A 81 -14.68 -4.10 -9.15
CA GLY A 81 -14.17 -3.00 -8.34
C GLY A 81 -12.90 -2.39 -8.95
N VAL A 82 -12.65 -1.14 -8.59
CA VAL A 82 -11.39 -0.44 -8.87
C VAL A 82 -10.50 -0.61 -7.64
N GLN A 83 -9.42 -1.37 -7.77
CA GLN A 83 -8.48 -1.53 -6.67
C GLN A 83 -7.86 -0.17 -6.35
N THR A 84 -8.17 0.33 -5.16
CA THR A 84 -7.76 1.65 -4.68
C THR A 84 -6.85 1.48 -3.48
N ALA A 85 -5.60 1.94 -3.60
CA ALA A 85 -4.61 1.83 -2.54
C ALA A 85 -4.78 2.93 -1.50
N PHE A 86 -4.50 2.59 -0.25
CA PHE A 86 -4.38 3.52 0.88
C PHE A 86 -2.90 3.70 1.21
N ASN A 87 -2.48 4.94 1.30
CA ASN A 87 -1.13 5.29 1.66
C ASN A 87 -1.15 6.39 2.72
N ALA A 88 -0.20 6.31 3.65
CA ALA A 88 0.14 7.40 4.55
C ALA A 88 1.55 7.91 4.22
N PHE A 89 1.89 9.09 4.71
CA PHE A 89 3.19 9.68 4.44
C PHE A 89 3.89 10.03 5.76
N LEU A 90 5.06 9.45 5.96
CA LEU A 90 5.92 9.76 7.08
C LEU A 90 6.97 10.79 6.66
N ILE A 91 7.03 11.91 7.36
CA ILE A 91 7.92 13.03 7.06
C ILE A 91 8.90 13.20 8.22
N ASN A 92 10.17 12.89 7.96
CA ASN A 92 11.25 13.15 8.90
C ASN A 92 11.91 14.48 8.52
N THR A 93 11.79 15.45 9.42
CA THR A 93 12.35 16.81 9.24
C THR A 93 13.77 16.91 9.81
N GLY A 94 14.33 15.82 10.35
CA GLY A 94 15.56 15.83 11.13
C GLY A 94 15.39 16.32 12.59
N LYS A 95 14.19 16.83 12.94
CA LYS A 95 13.84 17.28 14.30
C LYS A 95 12.53 16.68 14.80
N GLN A 96 11.59 16.41 13.90
CA GLN A 96 10.27 15.85 14.18
C GLN A 96 9.94 14.75 13.17
N LEU A 97 9.17 13.79 13.61
CA LEU A 97 8.62 12.73 12.80
C LEU A 97 7.10 12.95 12.70
N ILE A 98 6.66 13.36 11.52
CA ILE A 98 5.27 13.73 11.25
C ILE A 98 4.64 12.63 10.38
N LEU A 99 3.50 12.10 10.80
CA LEU A 99 2.72 11.15 10.00
C LEU A 99 1.48 11.84 9.43
N VAL A 100 1.25 11.73 8.14
CA VAL A 100 0.04 12.21 7.47
C VAL A 100 -0.84 11.00 7.19
N ASP A 101 -1.99 10.95 7.83
CA ASP A 101 -2.94 9.85 7.92
C ASP A 101 -2.37 8.58 8.60
N THR A 102 -3.25 7.69 9.04
CA THR A 102 -2.87 6.50 9.81
C THR A 102 -3.33 5.19 9.20
N GLY A 103 -3.91 5.25 8.01
CA GLY A 103 -4.43 4.08 7.32
C GLY A 103 -5.77 3.56 7.86
N ALA A 104 -6.20 2.46 7.31
CA ALA A 104 -7.49 1.83 7.60
C ALA A 104 -7.48 0.92 8.83
N GLY A 105 -6.30 0.64 9.39
CA GLY A 105 -6.19 -0.25 10.53
C GLY A 105 -6.94 -1.57 10.30
N GLN A 106 -7.88 -1.89 11.19
CA GLN A 106 -8.72 -3.09 11.09
C GLN A 106 -10.10 -2.83 10.45
N CYS A 107 -10.39 -1.59 10.01
CA CYS A 107 -11.74 -1.21 9.59
C CYS A 107 -12.15 -1.76 8.22
N ILE A 108 -11.20 -2.15 7.37
CA ILE A 108 -11.46 -2.67 6.01
C ILE A 108 -11.27 -4.19 5.94
N GLY A 109 -10.54 -4.78 6.88
CA GLY A 109 -10.27 -6.22 6.91
C GLY A 109 -8.88 -6.59 6.38
N ALA A 110 -8.72 -7.82 5.88
CA ALA A 110 -7.42 -8.42 5.62
C ALA A 110 -6.58 -7.76 4.50
N THR A 111 -7.16 -6.88 3.70
CA THR A 111 -6.46 -6.19 2.60
C THR A 111 -5.84 -4.85 3.01
N ALA A 112 -5.98 -4.44 4.28
CA ALA A 112 -5.46 -3.19 4.82
C ALA A 112 -4.87 -3.39 6.22
N GLY A 113 -4.35 -2.32 6.83
CA GLY A 113 -3.76 -2.35 8.18
C GLY A 113 -2.27 -2.70 8.20
N MET A 114 -1.57 -2.55 7.07
CA MET A 114 -0.15 -2.88 6.93
C MET A 114 0.78 -1.70 7.30
N LEU A 115 0.21 -0.53 7.63
CA LEU A 115 0.98 0.70 7.86
C LEU A 115 2.07 0.54 8.90
N SER A 116 1.74 0.01 10.09
CA SER A 116 2.70 -0.14 11.19
C SER A 116 3.84 -1.10 10.84
N ASP A 117 3.55 -2.19 10.14
CA ASP A 117 4.58 -3.14 9.71
C ASP A 117 5.49 -2.56 8.63
N ASN A 118 4.91 -1.82 7.67
CA ASN A 118 5.68 -1.11 6.64
C ASN A 118 6.50 0.04 7.23
N MET A 119 6.00 0.72 8.26
CA MET A 119 6.75 1.73 9.00
C MET A 119 7.98 1.13 9.69
N LYS A 120 7.82 -0.01 10.38
CA LYS A 120 8.94 -0.75 10.99
C LYS A 120 9.94 -1.24 9.95
N ALA A 121 9.46 -1.79 8.85
CA ALA A 121 10.33 -2.20 7.74
C ALA A 121 11.10 -1.02 7.13
N ALA A 122 10.53 0.20 7.16
CA ALA A 122 11.17 1.44 6.75
C ALA A 122 12.18 1.98 7.78
N GLY A 123 12.29 1.35 8.97
CA GLY A 123 13.24 1.72 10.03
C GLY A 123 12.69 2.67 11.09
N TYR A 124 11.36 2.81 11.20
CA TYR A 124 10.71 3.67 12.18
C TYR A 124 9.71 2.89 13.04
N GLU A 125 9.60 3.27 14.31
CA GLU A 125 8.59 2.74 15.23
C GLU A 125 7.43 3.73 15.40
N PRO A 126 6.16 3.27 15.53
CA PRO A 126 5.03 4.14 15.78
C PRO A 126 5.19 5.07 16.99
N SER A 127 5.89 4.63 18.02
CA SER A 127 6.17 5.43 19.22
C SER A 127 7.11 6.61 18.99
N GLN A 128 7.78 6.68 17.84
CA GLN A 128 8.66 7.80 17.46
C GLN A 128 7.91 8.95 16.78
N VAL A 129 6.64 8.74 16.40
CA VAL A 129 5.83 9.78 15.77
C VAL A 129 5.46 10.85 16.80
N ASP A 130 5.80 12.10 16.49
CA ASP A 130 5.51 13.27 17.32
C ASP A 130 4.16 13.89 16.99
N THR A 131 3.82 13.88 15.71
CA THR A 131 2.66 14.59 15.17
C THR A 131 1.95 13.75 14.13
N ILE A 132 0.63 13.70 14.21
CA ILE A 132 -0.23 13.12 13.18
C ILE A 132 -1.10 14.23 12.60
N LEU A 133 -1.10 14.35 11.28
CA LEU A 133 -1.96 15.25 10.53
C LEU A 133 -2.98 14.42 9.76
N LEU A 134 -4.24 14.50 10.13
CA LEU A 134 -5.32 13.83 9.41
C LEU A 134 -5.82 14.70 8.28
N THR A 135 -5.81 14.18 7.06
CA THR A 135 -6.33 14.89 5.89
C THR A 135 -7.85 15.04 5.99
N HIS A 136 -8.53 13.99 6.47
CA HIS A 136 -9.95 13.96 6.78
C HIS A 136 -10.28 12.74 7.67
N LEU A 137 -11.52 12.68 8.20
CA LEU A 137 -11.89 11.69 9.22
C LEU A 137 -12.64 10.47 8.65
N HIS A 138 -12.30 10.01 7.43
CA HIS A 138 -12.79 8.71 6.95
C HIS A 138 -11.98 7.56 7.54
N LEU A 139 -12.61 6.38 7.55
CA LEU A 139 -12.09 5.17 8.20
C LEU A 139 -10.69 4.73 7.69
N ASP A 140 -10.42 4.93 6.42
CA ASP A 140 -9.16 4.60 5.77
C ASP A 140 -8.02 5.59 6.08
N HIS A 141 -8.30 6.63 6.88
CA HIS A 141 -7.34 7.64 7.34
C HIS A 141 -7.17 7.66 8.86
N VAL A 142 -8.18 7.23 9.62
CA VAL A 142 -8.20 7.37 11.10
C VAL A 142 -8.16 6.04 11.85
N CYS A 143 -8.58 4.93 11.26
CA CYS A 143 -8.69 3.66 11.98
C CYS A 143 -7.35 3.12 12.49
N GLY A 144 -6.23 3.49 11.89
CA GLY A 144 -4.91 3.12 12.36
C GLY A 144 -4.43 3.86 13.62
N LEU A 145 -5.19 4.84 14.12
CA LEU A 145 -4.88 5.52 15.39
C LEU A 145 -4.92 4.58 16.59
N VAL A 146 -5.78 3.57 16.54
CA VAL A 146 -5.93 2.59 17.62
C VAL A 146 -5.75 1.16 17.10
N ASP A 147 -5.30 0.27 17.97
CA ASP A 147 -5.22 -1.17 17.71
C ASP A 147 -6.57 -1.88 17.94
N GLY A 148 -6.61 -3.19 17.73
CA GLY A 148 -7.80 -4.02 17.95
C GLY A 148 -8.27 -4.09 19.41
N GLN A 149 -7.52 -3.54 20.35
CA GLN A 149 -7.86 -3.40 21.76
C GLN A 149 -8.22 -1.96 22.15
N GLN A 150 -8.40 -1.08 21.14
CA GLN A 150 -8.67 0.36 21.31
C GLN A 150 -7.54 1.11 22.04
N LYS A 151 -6.31 0.64 21.96
CA LYS A 151 -5.15 1.34 22.52
C LYS A 151 -4.50 2.19 21.44
N PRO A 152 -4.00 3.38 21.80
CA PRO A 152 -3.28 4.23 20.85
C PRO A 152 -2.07 3.51 20.26
N VAL A 153 -1.98 3.45 18.94
CA VAL A 153 -0.82 2.92 18.20
C VAL A 153 0.36 3.89 18.27
N PHE A 154 0.07 5.18 18.18
CA PHE A 154 1.06 6.27 18.19
C PHE A 154 1.02 6.99 19.55
N ALA A 155 1.50 6.31 20.60
CA ALA A 155 1.30 6.70 21.98
C ALA A 155 1.86 8.08 22.36
N ASN A 156 2.85 8.58 21.61
CA ASN A 156 3.52 9.86 21.88
C ASN A 156 3.06 11.00 20.94
N ALA A 157 2.19 10.70 19.96
CA ALA A 157 1.81 11.67 18.96
C ALA A 157 0.68 12.60 19.41
N THR A 158 0.78 13.88 19.01
CA THR A 158 -0.37 14.78 19.02
C THR A 158 -1.09 14.71 17.68
N VAL A 159 -2.41 14.48 17.72
CA VAL A 159 -3.23 14.33 16.50
C VAL A 159 -3.91 15.66 16.17
N TYR A 160 -3.80 16.07 14.92
CA TYR A 160 -4.44 17.26 14.37
C TYR A 160 -5.37 16.87 13.22
N ALA A 161 -6.56 17.45 13.22
CA ALA A 161 -7.51 17.40 12.12
C ALA A 161 -8.01 18.81 11.79
N ALA A 162 -8.50 19.01 10.56
CA ALA A 162 -9.12 20.27 10.20
C ALA A 162 -10.39 20.49 11.05
N LYS A 163 -10.59 21.74 11.52
CA LYS A 163 -11.76 22.09 12.34
C LYS A 163 -13.08 21.69 11.64
N ALA A 164 -13.17 21.88 10.32
CA ALA A 164 -14.38 21.54 9.56
C ALA A 164 -14.69 20.05 9.59
N GLU A 165 -13.67 19.19 9.58
CA GLU A 165 -13.83 17.74 9.72
C GLU A 165 -14.32 17.37 11.12
N ALA A 166 -13.67 17.90 12.16
CA ALA A 166 -14.08 17.69 13.54
C ALA A 166 -15.50 18.19 13.81
N ASP A 167 -15.83 19.41 13.37
CA ASP A 167 -17.17 19.99 13.54
C ASP A 167 -18.28 19.16 12.88
N TYR A 168 -17.99 18.43 11.81
CA TYR A 168 -18.96 17.59 11.12
C TYR A 168 -19.01 16.16 11.70
N TRP A 169 -17.86 15.48 11.69
CA TRP A 169 -17.83 14.04 12.04
C TRP A 169 -18.01 13.75 13.52
N LEU A 170 -17.66 14.70 14.41
CA LEU A 170 -17.81 14.56 15.85
C LEU A 170 -19.10 15.21 16.38
N ASP A 171 -19.95 15.79 15.53
CA ASP A 171 -21.23 16.40 15.94
C ASP A 171 -22.32 15.36 16.11
N PRO A 172 -22.87 15.18 17.36
CA PRO A 172 -23.98 14.27 17.60
C PRO A 172 -25.24 14.61 16.79
N GLN A 173 -25.44 15.87 16.43
CA GLN A 173 -26.60 16.30 15.63
C GLN A 173 -26.42 15.91 14.16
N ALA A 174 -25.20 15.99 13.63
CA ALA A 174 -24.88 15.50 12.29
C ALA A 174 -25.07 13.98 12.22
N LEU A 175 -24.55 13.23 13.20
CA LEU A 175 -24.79 11.79 13.33
C LEU A 175 -26.29 11.44 13.36
N ALA A 176 -27.08 12.17 14.16
CA ALA A 176 -28.52 11.90 14.30
C ALA A 176 -29.29 12.09 12.97
N LYS A 177 -28.87 13.05 12.16
CA LYS A 177 -29.46 13.40 10.85
C LYS A 177 -28.88 12.57 9.69
N ALA A 178 -27.77 11.87 9.91
CA ALA A 178 -27.10 11.12 8.86
C ALA A 178 -27.97 9.96 8.35
N PRO A 179 -27.93 9.64 7.05
CA PRO A 179 -28.52 8.42 6.51
C PRO A 179 -27.96 7.19 7.25
N GLU A 180 -28.76 6.14 7.41
CA GLU A 180 -28.36 4.92 8.15
C GLU A 180 -27.03 4.33 7.63
N GLY A 181 -26.82 4.33 6.32
CA GLY A 181 -25.57 3.84 5.72
C GLY A 181 -24.33 4.70 6.00
N ALA A 182 -24.51 5.95 6.47
CA ALA A 182 -23.41 6.85 6.83
C ALA A 182 -23.10 6.84 8.33
N LYS A 183 -24.04 6.46 9.18
CA LYS A 183 -23.85 6.45 10.64
C LYS A 183 -22.64 5.65 11.15
N PRO A 184 -22.27 4.49 10.55
CA PRO A 184 -21.06 3.77 10.95
C PRO A 184 -19.78 4.60 10.83
N TYR A 185 -19.68 5.47 9.83
CA TYR A 185 -18.51 6.33 9.62
C TYR A 185 -18.37 7.38 10.73
N PHE A 186 -19.48 7.96 11.21
CA PHE A 186 -19.47 8.87 12.36
C PHE A 186 -19.05 8.20 13.68
N LYS A 187 -19.25 6.90 13.81
CA LYS A 187 -18.87 6.16 15.02
C LYS A 187 -17.39 5.79 15.03
N ILE A 188 -16.75 5.82 13.85
CA ILE A 188 -15.34 5.52 13.66
C ILE A 188 -14.51 6.79 13.84
N ALA A 189 -14.99 7.93 13.34
CA ALA A 189 -14.36 9.23 13.52
C ALA A 189 -14.40 9.67 15.00
#